data_a5311e23e08b3a77ea2ab7d54d77e40e
#
_entry.id   a5311e23e08b3a77ea2ab7d54d77e40e
#
_cell.length_a   1.000
_cell.length_b   1.000
_cell.length_c   1.000
_cell.angle_alpha   90.00
_cell.angle_beta   90.00
_cell.angle_gamma   90.00
#
_symmetry.space_group_name_H-M   'P 1'
#
loop_
_entity.id
_entity.type
_entity.pdbx_description
1 polymer ?
#
loop_
_entity_poly.entity_id
_entity_poly.type
_entity_poly.pdbx_seq_one_letter_code
_entity_poly.pdbx_strand_id
1 'polypeptide(L)'
;MNSHTIDAKTFQKLFLAGANRINSRKDYINELNVFPVPDGDTGTNMSLTILAAAKEVGAVAEPTMATICKAISNGSLRGARGNSGVILSQLFRGFTKAVSKADSLGKDEITAGFTRAVETAYKAVMKPKEGTILTVAKGMADKAEELVDEDMDVIAFCEAIVAYGYEVLSKTPDMLPVLKEAGVVDSGGQGLMEVLQGIVDALTGKVTDIEVPAEAASMSSAVISAPKADISTADIKFGYCTEFIILLDKPLTKEDEKGLKKFFLSIGDSLVLVADEEICKVHVHTNHPGEAFEKALTFGALSNMKIDNMRLEHQEKLIKDAENEAARQRQQEAEEEKLAAKEAAAEKPAKEVGFIAVSVGEGLTDIFKGLGVDYLIEGGQTMNPSTEDMLNAIERVNAKNIFILPNNKNIILAAEQARDLTEDKKIIVLPTKTIPQGLSAMIGYMPEAGVDENEENMKDAYQDIASGQVTYAVRDTVIDGKEIHNGDIMGINDDGIAAVGKDLTETTLELLSTMADEDSELICLYYGADVTKDDADALSDAIEDKFPECEVEVNFGGQPIYYYMISVE
;
A
#
# COMPACT_ATOMS: atom_id res chain seq x y z
N MET A 1 -3.42 33.93 6.63
CA MET A 1 -4.09 33.35 5.47
C MET A 1 -5.36 34.11 5.17
N ASN A 2 -5.68 34.37 3.91
CA ASN A 2 -6.98 34.92 3.57
C ASN A 2 -8.04 33.88 3.96
N SER A 3 -8.94 34.16 4.88
CA SER A 3 -9.94 33.20 5.40
C SER A 3 -10.97 32.74 4.36
N HIS A 4 -10.92 33.26 3.14
CA HIS A 4 -11.93 33.04 2.12
C HIS A 4 -11.55 32.08 0.99
N THR A 5 -10.27 31.86 0.71
CA THR A 5 -9.82 30.99 -0.39
C THR A 5 -8.46 30.34 -0.14
N ILE A 6 -8.22 29.16 -0.76
CA ILE A 6 -6.96 28.42 -0.71
C ILE A 6 -6.24 28.61 -2.06
N ASP A 7 -5.07 29.22 -2.06
CA ASP A 7 -4.23 29.35 -3.26
C ASP A 7 -3.47 28.05 -3.59
N ALA A 8 -2.88 27.99 -4.78
CA ALA A 8 -2.19 26.79 -5.28
C ALA A 8 -0.99 26.37 -4.39
N LYS A 9 -0.26 27.31 -3.81
CA LYS A 9 0.87 27.03 -2.93
C LYS A 9 0.42 26.45 -1.59
N THR A 10 -0.69 26.96 -1.06
CA THR A 10 -1.32 26.42 0.13
C THR A 10 -1.90 25.04 -0.19
N PHE A 11 -2.59 24.84 -1.32
CA PHE A 11 -3.13 23.55 -1.73
C PHE A 11 -2.04 22.48 -1.87
N GLN A 12 -0.87 22.83 -2.44
CA GLN A 12 0.31 21.95 -2.48
C GLN A 12 0.68 21.46 -1.07
N LYS A 13 0.80 22.37 -0.11
CA LYS A 13 1.15 22.02 1.28
C LYS A 13 0.09 21.17 1.96
N LEU A 14 -1.18 21.50 1.76
CA LEU A 14 -2.30 20.75 2.33
C LEU A 14 -2.32 19.30 1.84
N PHE A 15 -2.08 19.08 0.54
CA PHE A 15 -2.00 17.75 -0.02
C PHE A 15 -0.85 16.93 0.57
N LEU A 16 0.35 17.53 0.74
CA LEU A 16 1.49 16.88 1.38
C LEU A 16 1.20 16.54 2.86
N ALA A 17 0.48 17.41 3.57
CA ALA A 17 0.06 17.11 4.95
C ALA A 17 -0.89 15.90 5.03
N GLY A 18 -1.84 15.81 4.11
CA GLY A 18 -2.71 14.64 3.97
C GLY A 18 -1.93 13.35 3.70
N ALA A 19 -0.93 13.42 2.80
CA ALA A 19 -0.07 12.29 2.48
C ALA A 19 0.77 11.83 3.69
N ASN A 20 1.36 12.76 4.43
CA ASN A 20 2.11 12.46 5.66
C ASN A 20 1.23 11.79 6.70
N ARG A 21 0.01 12.29 6.89
CA ARG A 21 -0.89 11.76 7.90
C ARG A 21 -1.32 10.31 7.61
N ILE A 22 -1.82 10.02 6.42
CA ILE A 22 -2.22 8.65 6.09
C ILE A 22 -1.03 7.68 6.18
N ASN A 23 0.16 8.11 5.74
CA ASN A 23 1.36 7.27 5.83
C ASN A 23 1.73 6.93 7.29
N SER A 24 1.60 7.90 8.21
CA SER A 24 1.82 7.66 9.65
C SER A 24 0.75 6.78 10.31
N ARG A 25 -0.40 6.58 9.65
CA ARG A 25 -1.56 5.82 10.16
C ARG A 25 -1.83 4.53 9.38
N LYS A 26 -0.98 4.18 8.41
CA LYS A 26 -1.19 3.05 7.51
C LYS A 26 -1.43 1.72 8.24
N ASP A 27 -0.66 1.46 9.30
CA ASP A 27 -0.78 0.21 10.06
C ASP A 27 -2.13 0.12 10.79
N TYR A 28 -2.58 1.22 11.39
CA TYR A 28 -3.92 1.30 11.98
C TYR A 28 -5.03 1.07 10.94
N ILE A 29 -4.90 1.60 9.73
CA ILE A 29 -5.87 1.39 8.64
C ILE A 29 -5.84 -0.08 8.19
N ASN A 30 -4.66 -0.71 8.16
CA ASN A 30 -4.51 -2.13 7.85
C ASN A 30 -5.23 -3.01 8.87
N GLU A 31 -5.19 -2.66 10.16
CA GLU A 31 -5.90 -3.37 11.22
C GLU A 31 -7.43 -3.37 11.04
N LEU A 32 -7.98 -2.34 10.39
CA LEU A 32 -9.42 -2.24 10.11
C LEU A 32 -9.86 -3.02 8.86
N ASN A 33 -8.91 -3.52 8.07
CA ASN A 33 -9.22 -4.15 6.79
C ASN A 33 -9.78 -5.56 6.97
N VAL A 34 -11.10 -5.69 6.88
CA VAL A 34 -11.85 -6.96 6.93
C VAL A 34 -12.73 -7.17 5.70
N PHE A 35 -12.81 -6.20 4.81
CA PHE A 35 -13.67 -6.23 3.62
C PHE A 35 -12.99 -5.49 2.45
N PRO A 36 -13.09 -5.95 1.19
CA PRO A 36 -13.74 -7.20 0.74
C PRO A 36 -12.94 -8.46 1.05
N VAL A 37 -11.68 -8.34 1.40
CA VAL A 37 -10.75 -9.42 1.81
C VAL A 37 -10.00 -8.95 3.04
N PRO A 38 -9.85 -9.77 4.08
CA PRO A 38 -9.12 -9.40 5.29
C PRO A 38 -7.59 -9.55 5.14
N ASP A 39 -7.02 -9.04 4.04
CA ASP A 39 -5.59 -9.11 3.71
C ASP A 39 -4.73 -8.06 4.43
N GLY A 40 -5.38 -7.11 5.13
CA GLY A 40 -4.69 -6.12 5.96
C GLY A 40 -3.78 -5.15 5.18
N ASP A 41 -4.07 -4.88 3.91
CA ASP A 41 -3.22 -4.10 3.01
C ASP A 41 -3.79 -2.72 2.61
N THR A 42 -5.02 -2.40 3.00
CA THR A 42 -5.72 -1.16 2.61
C THR A 42 -4.91 0.09 2.93
N GLY A 43 -4.39 0.21 4.15
CA GLY A 43 -3.56 1.35 4.56
C GLY A 43 -2.27 1.47 3.75
N THR A 44 -1.62 0.35 3.49
CA THR A 44 -0.42 0.26 2.66
C THR A 44 -0.71 0.70 1.22
N ASN A 45 -1.75 0.16 0.60
CA ASN A 45 -2.14 0.49 -0.78
C ASN A 45 -2.49 1.97 -0.93
N MET A 46 -3.30 2.52 -0.01
CA MET A 46 -3.68 3.93 -0.05
C MET A 46 -2.49 4.86 0.21
N SER A 47 -1.61 4.50 1.16
CA SER A 47 -0.39 5.27 1.45
C SER A 47 0.55 5.30 0.25
N LEU A 48 0.86 4.15 -0.37
CA LEU A 48 1.71 4.10 -1.55
C LEU A 48 1.13 4.89 -2.73
N THR A 49 -0.19 4.85 -2.89
CA THR A 49 -0.90 5.60 -3.94
C THR A 49 -0.75 7.12 -3.75
N ILE A 50 -0.98 7.63 -2.54
CA ILE A 50 -0.86 9.08 -2.29
C ILE A 50 0.60 9.54 -2.23
N LEU A 51 1.54 8.68 -1.79
CA LEU A 51 2.98 8.99 -1.79
C LEU A 51 3.53 9.16 -3.21
N ALA A 52 3.05 8.36 -4.18
CA ALA A 52 3.38 8.55 -5.58
C ALA A 52 2.91 9.93 -6.09
N ALA A 53 1.71 10.37 -5.71
CA ALA A 53 1.23 11.71 -6.03
C ALA A 53 2.02 12.81 -5.27
N ALA A 54 2.33 12.62 -4.00
CA ALA A 54 3.08 13.56 -3.18
C ALA A 54 4.49 13.82 -3.73
N LYS A 55 5.12 12.80 -4.31
CA LYS A 55 6.39 12.93 -5.04
C LYS A 55 6.29 13.92 -6.20
N GLU A 56 5.29 13.74 -7.07
CA GLU A 56 5.09 14.64 -8.22
C GLU A 56 4.70 16.07 -7.75
N VAL A 57 3.83 16.17 -6.74
CA VAL A 57 3.42 17.45 -6.14
C VAL A 57 4.61 18.19 -5.51
N GLY A 58 5.48 17.48 -4.78
CA GLY A 58 6.70 18.04 -4.20
C GLY A 58 7.71 18.54 -5.22
N ALA A 59 7.74 17.96 -6.42
CA ALA A 59 8.62 18.36 -7.51
C ALA A 59 8.18 19.66 -8.23
N VAL A 60 6.95 20.13 -7.98
CA VAL A 60 6.44 21.37 -8.61
C VAL A 60 7.06 22.60 -7.94
N ALA A 61 8.01 23.23 -8.59
CA ALA A 61 8.73 24.42 -8.08
C ALA A 61 7.86 25.69 -8.10
N GLU A 62 7.05 25.87 -9.14
CA GLU A 62 6.13 27.02 -9.30
C GLU A 62 4.68 26.51 -9.30
N PRO A 63 4.03 26.41 -8.13
CA PRO A 63 2.70 25.86 -8.01
C PRO A 63 1.64 26.79 -8.61
N THR A 64 0.91 26.28 -9.58
CA THR A 64 -0.37 26.80 -10.05
C THR A 64 -1.44 25.72 -9.81
N MET A 65 -2.70 26.12 -9.76
CA MET A 65 -3.78 25.13 -9.58
C MET A 65 -3.70 24.02 -10.63
N ALA A 66 -3.46 24.38 -11.89
CA ALA A 66 -3.33 23.43 -13.00
C ALA A 66 -2.15 22.46 -12.83
N THR A 67 -0.97 22.94 -12.41
CA THR A 67 0.22 22.09 -12.23
C THR A 67 0.09 21.16 -11.04
N ILE A 68 -0.46 21.63 -9.92
CA ILE A 68 -0.70 20.80 -8.74
C ILE A 68 -1.77 19.75 -9.02
N CYS A 69 -2.90 20.12 -9.63
CA CYS A 69 -3.95 19.20 -10.02
C CYS A 69 -3.44 18.11 -10.98
N LYS A 70 -2.59 18.47 -11.93
CA LYS A 70 -1.97 17.51 -12.85
C LYS A 70 -1.04 16.54 -12.10
N ALA A 71 -0.20 17.04 -11.20
CA ALA A 71 0.69 16.22 -10.39
C ALA A 71 -0.08 15.24 -9.50
N ILE A 72 -1.13 15.70 -8.79
CA ILE A 72 -1.98 14.84 -7.97
C ILE A 72 -2.64 13.75 -8.84
N SER A 73 -3.28 14.15 -9.95
CA SER A 73 -4.00 13.21 -10.81
C SER A 73 -3.07 12.15 -11.42
N ASN A 74 -1.95 12.57 -12.02
CA ASN A 74 -1.03 11.65 -12.70
C ASN A 74 -0.29 10.76 -11.69
N GLY A 75 0.25 11.34 -10.63
CA GLY A 75 0.99 10.58 -9.63
C GLY A 75 0.12 9.54 -8.91
N SER A 76 -1.10 9.91 -8.50
CA SER A 76 -2.02 8.95 -7.87
C SER A 76 -2.50 7.87 -8.85
N LEU A 77 -2.74 8.23 -10.12
CA LEU A 77 -3.20 7.30 -11.14
C LEU A 77 -2.16 6.20 -11.42
N ARG A 78 -0.90 6.60 -11.63
CA ARG A 78 0.21 5.66 -11.88
C ARG A 78 0.59 4.85 -10.65
N GLY A 79 0.59 5.49 -9.49
CA GLY A 79 0.91 4.85 -8.22
C GLY A 79 -0.22 4.03 -7.59
N ALA A 80 -1.41 3.97 -8.22
CA ALA A 80 -2.58 3.29 -7.67
C ALA A 80 -2.31 1.79 -7.46
N ARG A 81 -2.58 1.30 -6.24
CA ARG A 81 -2.39 -0.09 -5.84
C ARG A 81 -3.64 -0.64 -5.17
N GLY A 82 -3.99 -1.87 -5.49
CA GLY A 82 -5.19 -2.52 -4.96
C GLY A 82 -6.47 -1.74 -5.23
N ASN A 83 -7.60 -2.27 -4.81
CA ASN A 83 -8.91 -1.63 -5.01
C ASN A 83 -8.99 -0.27 -4.30
N SER A 84 -8.50 -0.19 -3.05
CA SER A 84 -8.56 1.02 -2.23
C SER A 84 -7.71 2.16 -2.81
N GLY A 85 -6.51 1.87 -3.32
CA GLY A 85 -5.66 2.85 -3.97
C GLY A 85 -6.23 3.32 -5.31
N VAL A 86 -6.79 2.41 -6.11
CA VAL A 86 -7.45 2.79 -7.37
C VAL A 86 -8.64 3.70 -7.10
N ILE A 87 -9.51 3.37 -6.13
CA ILE A 87 -10.67 4.23 -5.79
C ILE A 87 -10.19 5.60 -5.29
N LEU A 88 -9.18 5.65 -4.40
CA LEU A 88 -8.59 6.91 -3.94
C LEU A 88 -8.05 7.74 -5.11
N SER A 89 -7.36 7.11 -6.07
CA SER A 89 -6.85 7.80 -7.27
C SER A 89 -7.97 8.40 -8.11
N GLN A 90 -9.12 7.71 -8.23
CA GLN A 90 -10.28 8.21 -8.96
C GLN A 90 -10.98 9.37 -8.22
N LEU A 91 -11.04 9.34 -6.89
CA LEU A 91 -11.50 10.47 -6.10
C LEU A 91 -10.62 11.72 -6.35
N PHE A 92 -9.30 11.57 -6.30
CA PHE A 92 -8.38 12.67 -6.60
C PHE A 92 -8.51 13.17 -8.05
N ARG A 93 -8.62 12.26 -9.01
CA ARG A 93 -8.80 12.59 -10.42
C ARG A 93 -10.08 13.40 -10.66
N GLY A 94 -11.19 13.00 -10.05
CA GLY A 94 -12.44 13.72 -10.14
C GLY A 94 -12.34 15.12 -9.54
N PHE A 95 -11.82 15.23 -8.31
CA PHE A 95 -11.60 16.50 -7.63
C PHE A 95 -10.72 17.45 -8.44
N THR A 96 -9.54 17.01 -8.82
CA THR A 96 -8.58 17.83 -9.58
C THR A 96 -9.10 18.26 -10.94
N LYS A 97 -9.89 17.41 -11.61
CA LYS A 97 -10.53 17.77 -12.88
C LYS A 97 -11.53 18.92 -12.74
N ALA A 98 -12.24 18.99 -11.62
CA ALA A 98 -13.19 20.08 -11.38
C ALA A 98 -12.46 21.40 -11.09
N VAL A 99 -11.36 21.36 -10.31
CA VAL A 99 -10.74 22.59 -9.77
C VAL A 99 -9.51 23.08 -10.54
N SER A 100 -9.02 22.33 -11.54
CA SER A 100 -7.75 22.61 -12.24
C SER A 100 -7.70 23.97 -12.95
N LYS A 101 -8.84 24.57 -13.27
CA LYS A 101 -8.95 25.86 -13.96
C LYS A 101 -9.24 27.03 -13.03
N ALA A 102 -9.42 26.76 -11.74
CA ALA A 102 -9.66 27.82 -10.75
C ALA A 102 -8.35 28.55 -10.39
N ASP A 103 -8.44 29.83 -10.05
CA ASP A 103 -7.30 30.59 -9.54
C ASP A 103 -7.02 30.27 -8.08
N SER A 104 -8.07 29.94 -7.31
CA SER A 104 -8.03 29.53 -5.90
C SER A 104 -9.26 28.70 -5.56
N LEU A 105 -9.22 27.97 -4.43
CA LEU A 105 -10.35 27.15 -3.98
C LEU A 105 -11.15 27.91 -2.93
N GLY A 106 -12.37 28.27 -3.28
CA GLY A 106 -13.42 28.68 -2.38
C GLY A 106 -14.39 27.54 -2.08
N LYS A 107 -15.51 27.83 -1.42
CA LYS A 107 -16.54 26.82 -1.10
C LYS A 107 -17.14 26.19 -2.36
N ASP A 108 -17.40 27.00 -3.40
CA ASP A 108 -17.98 26.54 -4.67
C ASP A 108 -17.04 25.53 -5.39
N GLU A 109 -15.74 25.85 -5.50
CA GLU A 109 -14.76 24.98 -6.14
C GLU A 109 -14.58 23.67 -5.34
N ILE A 110 -14.54 23.76 -4.00
CA ILE A 110 -14.41 22.59 -3.13
C ILE A 110 -15.65 21.68 -3.29
N THR A 111 -16.85 22.25 -3.28
CA THR A 111 -18.11 21.51 -3.49
C THR A 111 -18.11 20.82 -4.84
N ALA A 112 -17.83 21.56 -5.93
CA ALA A 112 -17.72 20.99 -7.26
C ALA A 112 -16.64 19.89 -7.34
N GLY A 113 -15.54 20.05 -6.60
CA GLY A 113 -14.48 19.08 -6.46
C GLY A 113 -14.97 17.78 -5.83
N PHE A 114 -15.65 17.82 -4.68
CA PHE A 114 -16.21 16.64 -4.01
C PHE A 114 -17.27 15.94 -4.86
N THR A 115 -18.22 16.67 -5.42
CA THR A 115 -19.26 16.11 -6.29
C THR A 115 -18.64 15.37 -7.47
N ARG A 116 -17.65 15.99 -8.13
CA ARG A 116 -16.97 15.35 -9.26
C ARG A 116 -16.09 14.17 -8.86
N ALA A 117 -15.48 14.20 -7.68
CA ALA A 117 -14.72 13.10 -7.12
C ALA A 117 -15.60 11.85 -6.98
N VAL A 118 -16.75 12.01 -6.35
CA VAL A 118 -17.75 10.94 -6.15
C VAL A 118 -18.22 10.37 -7.49
N GLU A 119 -18.65 11.21 -8.42
CA GLU A 119 -19.08 10.76 -9.75
C GLU A 119 -18.01 9.92 -10.47
N THR A 120 -16.74 10.36 -10.36
CA THR A 120 -15.63 9.68 -11.03
C THR A 120 -15.34 8.34 -10.40
N ALA A 121 -15.31 8.27 -9.06
CA ALA A 121 -15.05 7.03 -8.34
C ALA A 121 -16.18 5.98 -8.51
N TYR A 122 -17.46 6.40 -8.44
CA TYR A 122 -18.58 5.48 -8.68
C TYR A 122 -18.60 4.91 -10.10
N LYS A 123 -18.15 5.67 -11.11
CA LYS A 123 -18.05 5.19 -12.49
C LYS A 123 -16.91 4.17 -12.68
N ALA A 124 -15.87 4.25 -11.87
CA ALA A 124 -14.73 3.35 -11.97
C ALA A 124 -14.98 1.98 -11.29
N VAL A 125 -16.00 1.87 -10.45
CA VAL A 125 -16.31 0.62 -9.75
C VAL A 125 -17.53 -0.04 -10.38
N MET A 126 -17.35 -1.24 -10.94
CA MET A 126 -18.44 -1.96 -11.63
C MET A 126 -19.63 -2.29 -10.72
N LYS A 127 -19.40 -2.60 -9.45
CA LYS A 127 -20.42 -2.94 -8.45
C LYS A 127 -20.17 -2.16 -7.16
N PRO A 128 -20.49 -0.86 -7.10
CA PRO A 128 -20.32 -0.07 -5.89
C PRO A 128 -21.14 -0.67 -4.73
N LYS A 129 -20.54 -0.73 -3.55
CA LYS A 129 -21.23 -1.18 -2.33
C LYS A 129 -21.31 -0.02 -1.35
N GLU A 130 -22.49 0.13 -0.72
CA GLU A 130 -22.69 1.08 0.37
C GLU A 130 -22.00 0.57 1.66
N GLY A 131 -21.64 1.52 2.53
CA GLY A 131 -20.86 1.22 3.75
C GLY A 131 -19.34 1.17 3.48
N THR A 132 -18.87 1.75 2.36
CA THR A 132 -17.45 1.79 1.98
C THR A 132 -16.95 3.23 1.84
N ILE A 133 -15.67 3.40 1.47
CA ILE A 133 -15.05 4.69 1.11
C ILE A 133 -15.94 5.53 0.17
N LEU A 134 -16.69 4.89 -0.73
CA LEU A 134 -17.59 5.59 -1.66
C LEU A 134 -18.75 6.25 -0.92
N THR A 135 -19.32 5.58 0.08
CA THR A 135 -20.39 6.13 0.92
C THR A 135 -19.91 7.30 1.75
N VAL A 136 -18.70 7.20 2.32
CA VAL A 136 -18.09 8.31 3.08
C VAL A 136 -17.85 9.51 2.18
N ALA A 137 -17.26 9.29 1.00
CA ALA A 137 -17.01 10.35 0.03
C ALA A 137 -18.31 11.03 -0.43
N LYS A 138 -19.36 10.24 -0.70
CA LYS A 138 -20.68 10.75 -1.08
C LYS A 138 -21.30 11.59 0.03
N GLY A 139 -21.30 11.11 1.28
CA GLY A 139 -21.83 11.89 2.40
C GLY A 139 -21.14 13.23 2.56
N MET A 140 -19.81 13.29 2.34
CA MET A 140 -19.08 14.56 2.37
C MET A 140 -19.44 15.49 1.21
N ALA A 141 -19.66 14.96 0.01
CA ALA A 141 -20.11 15.74 -1.13
C ALA A 141 -21.53 16.33 -0.88
N ASP A 142 -22.46 15.50 -0.41
CA ASP A 142 -23.82 15.93 -0.06
C ASP A 142 -23.78 17.03 1.04
N LYS A 143 -22.87 16.88 2.04
CA LYS A 143 -22.69 17.90 3.09
C LYS A 143 -22.08 19.20 2.56
N ALA A 144 -21.16 19.13 1.61
CA ALA A 144 -20.59 20.30 0.97
C ALA A 144 -21.66 21.07 0.19
N GLU A 145 -22.56 20.38 -0.54
CA GLU A 145 -23.69 21.00 -1.23
C GLU A 145 -24.69 21.66 -0.25
N GLU A 146 -24.94 21.04 0.90
CA GLU A 146 -25.79 21.63 1.95
C GLU A 146 -25.21 22.94 2.52
N LEU A 147 -23.88 23.00 2.70
CA LEU A 147 -23.23 24.11 3.40
C LEU A 147 -22.67 25.21 2.49
N VAL A 148 -22.66 25.03 1.17
CA VAL A 148 -21.99 25.97 0.24
C VAL A 148 -22.55 27.40 0.34
N ASP A 149 -23.86 27.58 0.54
CA ASP A 149 -24.52 28.87 0.65
C ASP A 149 -24.55 29.44 2.08
N GLU A 150 -24.09 28.67 3.08
CA GLU A 150 -24.06 29.13 4.48
C GLU A 150 -22.98 30.19 4.69
N ASP A 151 -23.23 31.15 5.60
CA ASP A 151 -22.30 32.22 5.93
C ASP A 151 -21.18 31.70 6.85
N MET A 152 -20.17 31.04 6.25
CA MET A 152 -18.98 30.53 6.92
C MET A 152 -17.74 30.70 6.06
N ASP A 153 -16.58 30.76 6.68
CA ASP A 153 -15.32 30.78 5.94
C ASP A 153 -14.91 29.38 5.45
N VAL A 154 -13.93 29.31 4.54
CA VAL A 154 -13.45 28.06 3.93
C VAL A 154 -12.89 27.08 4.97
N ILE A 155 -12.30 27.57 6.05
CA ILE A 155 -11.73 26.71 7.10
C ILE A 155 -12.87 26.01 7.85
N ALA A 156 -13.86 26.78 8.34
CA ALA A 156 -15.02 26.22 9.03
C ALA A 156 -15.83 25.29 8.11
N PHE A 157 -15.92 25.61 6.82
CA PHE A 157 -16.55 24.76 5.81
C PHE A 157 -15.84 23.40 5.69
N CYS A 158 -14.51 23.38 5.54
CA CYS A 158 -13.73 22.15 5.47
C CYS A 158 -13.81 21.32 6.77
N GLU A 159 -13.76 21.98 7.94
CA GLU A 159 -13.91 21.31 9.23
C GLU A 159 -15.29 20.64 9.37
N ALA A 160 -16.37 21.31 8.94
CA ALA A 160 -17.73 20.78 9.01
C ALA A 160 -17.91 19.55 8.07
N ILE A 161 -17.36 19.60 6.86
CA ILE A 161 -17.41 18.48 5.91
C ILE A 161 -16.65 17.27 6.47
N VAL A 162 -15.44 17.48 7.00
CA VAL A 162 -14.63 16.39 7.55
C VAL A 162 -15.27 15.81 8.81
N ALA A 163 -15.83 16.64 9.68
CA ALA A 163 -16.57 16.18 10.86
C ALA A 163 -17.77 15.28 10.45
N TYR A 164 -18.53 15.69 9.44
CA TYR A 164 -19.63 14.88 8.91
C TYR A 164 -19.15 13.59 8.25
N GLY A 165 -18.00 13.63 7.57
CA GLY A 165 -17.36 12.42 7.02
C GLY A 165 -17.10 11.36 8.09
N TYR A 166 -16.64 11.74 9.29
CA TYR A 166 -16.49 10.83 10.42
C TYR A 166 -17.83 10.30 10.94
N GLU A 167 -18.91 11.11 10.93
CA GLU A 167 -20.23 10.62 11.27
C GLU A 167 -20.73 9.54 10.29
N VAL A 168 -20.50 9.73 8.99
CA VAL A 168 -20.85 8.74 7.96
C VAL A 168 -19.99 7.49 8.13
N LEU A 169 -18.67 7.65 8.34
CA LEU A 169 -17.76 6.54 8.59
C LEU A 169 -18.20 5.68 9.76
N SER A 170 -18.62 6.30 10.87
CA SER A 170 -19.09 5.59 12.07
C SER A 170 -20.34 4.75 11.83
N LYS A 171 -21.10 5.02 10.75
CA LYS A 171 -22.30 4.29 10.36
C LYS A 171 -22.04 3.17 9.34
N THR A 172 -20.82 3.04 8.81
CA THR A 172 -20.48 2.00 7.83
C THR A 172 -20.73 0.57 8.34
N PRO A 173 -20.54 0.24 9.66
CA PRO A 173 -20.88 -1.07 10.18
C PRO A 173 -22.38 -1.40 10.12
N ASP A 174 -23.26 -0.40 10.12
CA ASP A 174 -24.70 -0.63 9.99
C ASP A 174 -25.13 -0.89 8.52
N MET A 175 -24.25 -0.62 7.56
CA MET A 175 -24.49 -0.81 6.14
C MET A 175 -23.85 -2.09 5.59
N LEU A 176 -22.75 -2.55 6.20
CA LEU A 176 -22.04 -3.78 5.82
C LEU A 176 -21.97 -4.74 7.03
N PRO A 177 -22.68 -5.87 7.02
CA PRO A 177 -22.71 -6.82 8.14
C PRO A 177 -21.33 -7.28 8.60
N VAL A 178 -20.40 -7.55 7.68
CA VAL A 178 -19.02 -8.00 7.99
C VAL A 178 -18.25 -6.97 8.84
N LEU A 179 -18.46 -5.68 8.63
CA LEU A 179 -17.85 -4.63 9.46
C LEU A 179 -18.44 -4.61 10.87
N LYS A 180 -19.76 -4.86 10.96
CA LYS A 180 -20.45 -4.92 12.25
C LYS A 180 -20.01 -6.13 13.07
N GLU A 181 -19.87 -7.29 12.44
CA GLU A 181 -19.39 -8.52 13.06
C GLU A 181 -17.95 -8.37 13.57
N ALA A 182 -17.09 -7.75 12.77
CA ALA A 182 -15.71 -7.46 13.16
C ALA A 182 -15.57 -6.29 14.15
N GLY A 183 -16.64 -5.51 14.39
CA GLY A 183 -16.61 -4.35 15.28
C GLY A 183 -15.74 -3.19 14.78
N VAL A 184 -15.57 -3.05 13.48
CA VAL A 184 -14.71 -2.05 12.85
C VAL A 184 -15.49 -1.18 11.86
N VAL A 185 -14.95 -0.01 11.53
CA VAL A 185 -15.43 0.83 10.43
C VAL A 185 -14.75 0.45 9.11
N ASP A 186 -15.25 0.95 7.97
CA ASP A 186 -14.61 0.70 6.68
C ASP A 186 -13.17 1.26 6.63
N SER A 187 -12.21 0.40 6.35
CA SER A 187 -10.79 0.74 6.30
C SER A 187 -10.45 1.77 5.22
N GLY A 188 -11.07 1.65 4.03
CA GLY A 188 -10.91 2.61 2.94
C GLY A 188 -11.48 3.99 3.31
N GLY A 189 -12.66 4.02 3.93
CA GLY A 189 -13.27 5.24 4.47
C GLY A 189 -12.39 5.88 5.56
N GLN A 190 -11.83 5.08 6.48
CA GLN A 190 -10.89 5.59 7.49
C GLN A 190 -9.65 6.19 6.81
N GLY A 191 -9.09 5.53 5.80
CA GLY A 191 -7.95 6.06 5.06
C GLY A 191 -8.24 7.40 4.38
N LEU A 192 -9.42 7.55 3.76
CA LEU A 192 -9.86 8.83 3.20
C LEU A 192 -9.97 9.92 4.28
N MET A 193 -10.54 9.58 5.44
CA MET A 193 -10.67 10.52 6.56
C MET A 193 -9.32 10.94 7.13
N GLU A 194 -8.32 10.04 7.18
CA GLU A 194 -6.96 10.41 7.60
C GLU A 194 -6.31 11.40 6.63
N VAL A 195 -6.48 11.23 5.31
CA VAL A 195 -6.00 12.21 4.33
C VAL A 195 -6.63 13.58 4.56
N LEU A 196 -7.96 13.63 4.65
CA LEU A 196 -8.69 14.89 4.79
C LEU A 196 -8.46 15.56 6.14
N GLN A 197 -8.32 14.78 7.21
CA GLN A 197 -7.94 15.33 8.53
C GLN A 197 -6.54 15.94 8.51
N GLY A 198 -5.59 15.33 7.79
CA GLY A 198 -4.25 15.92 7.61
C GLY A 198 -4.30 17.25 6.87
N ILE A 199 -5.18 17.37 5.87
CA ILE A 199 -5.45 18.63 5.16
C ILE A 199 -6.03 19.67 6.12
N VAL A 200 -7.04 19.35 6.91
CA VAL A 200 -7.68 20.26 7.88
C VAL A 200 -6.72 20.66 8.99
N ASP A 201 -5.94 19.74 9.53
CA ASP A 201 -4.96 20.06 10.59
C ASP A 201 -3.87 21.03 10.09
N ALA A 202 -3.46 20.92 8.82
CA ALA A 202 -2.56 21.89 8.20
C ALA A 202 -3.25 23.22 7.90
N LEU A 203 -4.51 23.20 7.45
CA LEU A 203 -5.30 24.39 7.14
C LEU A 203 -5.57 25.21 8.40
N THR A 204 -5.82 24.56 9.53
CA THR A 204 -6.06 25.19 10.84
C THR A 204 -4.76 25.56 11.58
N GLY A 205 -3.59 25.23 11.03
CA GLY A 205 -2.29 25.54 11.63
C GLY A 205 -1.88 24.63 12.79
N LYS A 206 -2.57 23.50 13.01
CA LYS A 206 -2.15 22.47 13.99
C LYS A 206 -0.88 21.75 13.56
N VAL A 207 -0.63 21.68 12.25
CA VAL A 207 0.60 21.15 11.65
C VAL A 207 1.22 22.24 10.78
N THR A 208 2.45 22.64 11.09
CA THR A 208 3.16 23.74 10.41
C THR A 208 4.39 23.29 9.65
N ASP A 209 5.04 22.19 10.07
CA ASP A 209 6.22 21.61 9.43
C ASP A 209 5.75 20.53 8.44
N ILE A 210 5.54 20.94 7.20
CA ILE A 210 5.04 20.07 6.14
C ILE A 210 6.15 19.91 5.12
N GLU A 211 6.81 18.76 5.18
CA GLU A 211 7.83 18.34 4.21
C GLU A 211 7.25 17.25 3.28
N VAL A 212 7.89 17.05 2.14
CA VAL A 212 7.61 15.89 1.29
C VAL A 212 7.93 14.63 2.10
N PRO A 213 7.02 13.65 2.18
CA PRO A 213 7.27 12.41 2.92
C PRO A 213 8.62 11.78 2.51
N ALA A 214 9.41 11.37 3.50
CA ALA A 214 10.75 10.80 3.24
C ALA A 214 10.67 9.56 2.33
N GLU A 215 9.61 8.76 2.48
CA GLU A 215 9.35 7.61 1.61
C GLU A 215 9.00 8.03 0.17
N ALA A 216 8.26 9.13 -0.02
CA ALA A 216 8.01 9.69 -1.35
C ALA A 216 9.31 10.22 -1.99
N ALA A 217 10.22 10.80 -1.20
CA ALA A 217 11.51 11.26 -1.66
C ALA A 217 12.45 10.09 -2.04
N SER A 218 12.37 8.96 -1.34
CA SER A 218 13.16 7.75 -1.65
C SER A 218 12.70 7.03 -2.92
N MET A 219 11.46 7.20 -3.33
CA MET A 219 10.95 6.73 -4.63
C MET A 219 11.52 7.54 -5.82
N SER A 220 12.35 8.55 -5.57
CA SER A 220 12.89 9.48 -6.56
C SER A 220 14.38 9.67 -6.36
N SER A 221 15.23 8.77 -6.82
CA SER A 221 16.66 9.01 -6.82
C SER A 221 17.22 9.34 -8.19
N ALA A 222 17.02 10.58 -8.59
CA ALA A 222 17.88 11.25 -9.57
C ALA A 222 17.89 12.75 -9.28
N VAL A 223 18.44 13.18 -8.16
CA VAL A 223 18.96 14.55 -7.99
C VAL A 223 20.27 14.47 -7.20
N ILE A 224 21.30 14.97 -7.84
CA ILE A 224 22.66 15.15 -7.39
C ILE A 224 22.69 15.86 -6.04
N SER A 225 23.05 15.13 -4.98
CA SER A 225 23.47 15.73 -3.72
C SER A 225 24.99 15.83 -3.71
N ALA A 226 25.49 17.03 -3.50
CA ALA A 226 26.92 17.30 -3.33
C ALA A 226 27.51 16.40 -2.20
N PRO A 227 28.77 15.97 -2.33
CA PRO A 227 29.37 15.04 -1.38
C PRO A 227 29.50 15.70 -0.01
N LYS A 228 28.78 15.18 0.99
CA LYS A 228 29.11 15.39 2.40
C LYS A 228 30.27 14.46 2.74
N ALA A 229 31.32 15.04 3.34
CA ALA A 229 32.52 14.33 3.75
C ALA A 229 32.19 13.06 4.54
N ASP A 230 32.73 11.93 4.11
CA ASP A 230 32.68 10.64 4.78
C ASP A 230 33.39 10.75 6.13
N ILE A 231 32.63 10.74 7.22
CA ILE A 231 33.16 10.55 8.56
C ILE A 231 33.26 9.03 8.76
N SER A 232 34.47 8.52 8.89
CA SER A 232 34.74 7.12 9.20
C SER A 232 34.17 6.76 10.58
N THR A 233 33.68 5.53 10.77
CA THR A 233 33.23 5.00 12.07
C THR A 233 34.33 5.11 13.14
N ALA A 234 35.60 5.13 12.72
CA ALA A 234 36.77 5.33 13.58
C ALA A 234 36.88 6.76 14.14
N ASP A 235 36.21 7.74 13.53
CA ASP A 235 36.24 9.15 13.93
C ASP A 235 35.18 9.50 15.00
N ILE A 236 34.26 8.58 15.32
CA ILE A 236 33.26 8.74 16.39
C ILE A 236 33.93 8.55 17.74
N LYS A 237 34.45 9.64 18.31
CA LYS A 237 35.16 9.66 19.58
C LYS A 237 34.24 9.32 20.76
N PHE A 238 33.02 9.85 20.78
CA PHE A 238 32.00 9.60 21.80
C PHE A 238 30.83 8.87 21.16
N GLY A 239 30.56 7.64 21.61
CA GLY A 239 29.73 6.67 20.91
C GLY A 239 28.24 6.78 21.21
N TYR A 240 27.81 7.52 22.23
CA TYR A 240 26.41 7.59 22.63
C TYR A 240 25.89 9.03 22.58
N CYS A 241 24.86 9.25 21.76
CA CYS A 241 24.02 10.44 21.82
C CYS A 241 23.09 10.27 23.04
N THR A 242 23.19 11.18 24.01
CA THR A 242 22.47 11.11 25.27
C THR A 242 21.64 12.38 25.43
N GLU A 243 20.31 12.22 25.44
CA GLU A 243 19.35 13.32 25.59
C GLU A 243 18.45 13.09 26.80
N PHE A 244 18.15 14.16 27.53
CA PHE A 244 17.22 14.13 28.64
C PHE A 244 16.79 15.54 29.06
N ILE A 245 15.71 15.58 29.85
CA ILE A 245 15.22 16.79 30.50
C ILE A 245 15.36 16.61 32.00
N ILE A 246 15.97 17.59 32.68
CA ILE A 246 16.01 17.69 34.14
C ILE A 246 14.80 18.52 34.55
N LEU A 247 13.91 17.97 35.35
CA LEU A 247 12.86 18.68 36.05
C LEU A 247 13.49 19.27 37.31
N LEU A 248 13.78 20.57 37.30
CA LEU A 248 14.61 21.22 38.30
C LEU A 248 13.88 21.36 39.66
N ASP A 249 14.51 20.91 40.74
CA ASP A 249 13.98 21.16 42.10
C ASP A 249 14.01 22.64 42.47
N LYS A 250 14.90 23.41 41.86
CA LYS A 250 15.03 24.86 41.94
C LYS A 250 15.70 25.41 40.67
N PRO A 251 15.43 26.67 40.28
CA PRO A 251 16.07 27.30 39.13
C PRO A 251 17.60 27.25 39.22
N LEU A 252 18.25 26.94 38.08
CA LEU A 252 19.71 26.92 38.01
C LEU A 252 20.30 28.32 38.16
N THR A 253 21.30 28.45 39.00
CA THR A 253 22.13 29.65 39.02
C THR A 253 23.08 29.65 37.82
N LYS A 254 23.62 30.83 37.46
CA LYS A 254 24.66 30.93 36.40
C LYS A 254 25.88 30.10 36.70
N GLU A 255 26.16 29.86 37.97
CA GLU A 255 27.28 29.05 38.46
C GLU A 255 26.99 27.56 38.31
N ASP A 256 25.75 27.13 38.61
CA ASP A 256 25.28 25.75 38.39
C ASP A 256 25.28 25.41 36.89
N GLU A 257 24.77 26.28 36.04
CA GLU A 257 24.77 26.07 34.58
C GLU A 257 26.19 25.95 34.03
N LYS A 258 27.10 26.82 34.47
CA LYS A 258 28.53 26.76 34.11
C LYS A 258 29.19 25.48 34.61
N GLY A 259 28.84 25.02 35.81
CA GLY A 259 29.31 23.79 36.41
C GLY A 259 28.86 22.56 35.65
N LEU A 260 27.55 22.51 35.26
CA LEU A 260 26.98 21.44 34.43
C LEU A 260 27.63 21.39 33.05
N LYS A 261 27.76 22.53 32.37
CA LYS A 261 28.43 22.60 31.05
C LYS A 261 29.87 22.10 31.14
N LYS A 262 30.62 22.51 32.18
CA LYS A 262 32.00 22.05 32.38
C LYS A 262 32.06 20.54 32.63
N PHE A 263 31.13 20.00 33.40
CA PHE A 263 31.08 18.56 33.70
C PHE A 263 30.77 17.78 32.42
N PHE A 264 29.70 18.09 31.69
CA PHE A 264 29.34 17.36 30.47
C PHE A 264 30.41 17.42 29.38
N LEU A 265 31.06 18.58 29.22
CA LEU A 265 32.20 18.72 28.31
C LEU A 265 33.46 17.97 28.77
N SER A 266 33.56 17.58 30.04
CA SER A 266 34.66 16.75 30.50
C SER A 266 34.49 15.25 30.18
N ILE A 267 33.24 14.80 30.00
CA ILE A 267 32.89 13.41 29.69
C ILE A 267 32.39 13.20 28.25
N GLY A 268 32.26 14.29 27.47
CA GLY A 268 31.69 14.23 26.13
C GLY A 268 31.97 15.47 25.28
N ASP A 269 31.34 15.54 24.13
CA ASP A 269 31.33 16.68 23.22
C ASP A 269 29.91 16.99 22.71
N SER A 270 29.80 17.90 21.73
CA SER A 270 28.52 18.27 21.08
C SER A 270 27.40 18.64 22.07
N LEU A 271 27.80 19.28 23.18
CA LEU A 271 26.88 19.63 24.27
C LEU A 271 25.91 20.74 23.84
N VAL A 272 24.61 20.46 23.94
CA VAL A 272 23.54 21.45 23.95
C VAL A 272 22.90 21.43 25.35
N LEU A 273 22.93 22.56 26.07
CA LEU A 273 22.32 22.71 27.38
C LEU A 273 21.50 24.01 27.39
N VAL A 274 20.18 23.85 27.52
CA VAL A 274 19.21 24.95 27.57
C VAL A 274 18.39 24.79 28.83
N ALA A 275 18.42 25.81 29.70
CA ALA A 275 17.68 25.81 30.94
C ALA A 275 16.71 27.00 31.02
N ASP A 276 15.56 26.81 31.65
CA ASP A 276 14.64 27.82 32.12
C ASP A 276 14.44 27.70 33.65
N GLU A 277 13.36 28.25 34.20
CA GLU A 277 13.12 28.26 35.65
C GLU A 277 12.71 26.86 36.20
N GLU A 278 12.12 25.99 35.38
CA GLU A 278 11.55 24.70 35.81
C GLU A 278 12.26 23.47 35.18
N ILE A 279 12.83 23.63 33.98
CA ILE A 279 13.45 22.52 33.28
C ILE A 279 14.82 22.87 32.70
N CYS A 280 15.67 21.85 32.53
CA CYS A 280 16.92 21.97 31.80
C CYS A 280 17.02 20.82 30.79
N LYS A 281 17.02 21.14 29.49
CA LYS A 281 17.23 20.17 28.40
C LYS A 281 18.72 20.00 28.15
N VAL A 282 19.16 18.76 28.12
CA VAL A 282 20.55 18.38 27.86
C VAL A 282 20.63 17.42 26.69
N HIS A 283 21.55 17.68 25.78
CA HIS A 283 22.01 16.77 24.73
C HIS A 283 23.54 16.75 24.77
N VAL A 284 24.12 15.58 24.87
CA VAL A 284 25.58 15.41 24.90
C VAL A 284 25.99 14.10 24.23
N HIS A 285 27.07 14.13 23.44
CA HIS A 285 27.71 12.92 22.94
C HIS A 285 28.77 12.46 23.96
N THR A 286 28.61 11.27 24.53
CA THR A 286 29.48 10.77 25.59
C THR A 286 29.70 9.25 25.46
N ASN A 287 30.77 8.74 26.09
CA ASN A 287 30.93 7.31 26.31
C ASN A 287 30.44 6.88 27.71
N HIS A 288 29.96 7.83 28.50
CA HIS A 288 29.55 7.64 29.90
C HIS A 288 28.14 8.18 30.16
N PRO A 289 27.08 7.67 29.47
CA PRO A 289 25.71 8.18 29.63
C PRO A 289 25.21 8.05 31.08
N GLY A 290 25.62 7.01 31.80
CA GLY A 290 25.28 6.83 33.21
C GLY A 290 25.79 7.97 34.07
N GLU A 291 27.06 8.42 33.91
CA GLU A 291 27.61 9.56 34.63
C GLU A 291 26.87 10.87 34.31
N ALA A 292 26.41 11.02 33.06
CA ALA A 292 25.62 12.18 32.66
C ALA A 292 24.29 12.22 33.42
N PHE A 293 23.59 11.10 33.55
CA PHE A 293 22.34 11.01 34.31
C PHE A 293 22.55 11.18 35.81
N GLU A 294 23.55 10.52 36.38
CA GLU A 294 23.92 10.66 37.81
C GLU A 294 24.17 12.12 38.19
N LYS A 295 24.91 12.84 37.35
CA LYS A 295 25.14 14.26 37.54
C LYS A 295 23.86 15.10 37.43
N ALA A 296 23.04 14.80 36.46
CA ALA A 296 21.77 15.52 36.21
C ALA A 296 20.80 15.32 37.39
N LEU A 297 20.72 14.10 37.96
CA LEU A 297 19.87 13.79 39.12
C LEU A 297 20.21 14.62 40.37
N THR A 298 21.40 15.22 40.45
CA THR A 298 21.73 16.12 41.56
C THR A 298 21.01 17.47 41.51
N PHE A 299 20.30 17.76 40.40
CA PHE A 299 19.58 19.01 40.19
C PHE A 299 18.05 18.84 40.13
N GLY A 300 17.55 17.61 39.98
CA GLY A 300 16.14 17.28 39.94
C GLY A 300 15.85 15.93 39.28
N ALA A 301 14.59 15.62 39.09
CA ALA A 301 14.15 14.37 38.43
C ALA A 301 14.41 14.41 36.93
N LEU A 302 14.60 13.23 36.29
CA LEU A 302 14.82 13.14 34.86
C LEU A 302 13.55 12.72 34.11
N SER A 303 13.36 13.29 32.94
CA SER A 303 12.29 12.97 32.00
C SER A 303 12.84 12.87 30.57
N ASN A 304 12.11 12.21 29.67
CA ASN A 304 12.45 12.05 28.25
C ASN A 304 13.91 11.60 28.01
N MET A 305 14.32 10.57 28.75
CA MET A 305 15.68 10.02 28.63
C MET A 305 15.79 9.18 27.37
N LYS A 306 16.75 9.52 26.51
CA LYS A 306 17.08 8.80 25.28
C LYS A 306 18.59 8.58 25.19
N ILE A 307 18.99 7.38 24.81
CA ILE A 307 20.39 7.02 24.55
C ILE A 307 20.44 6.26 23.24
N ASP A 308 21.09 6.83 22.24
CA ASP A 308 21.31 6.18 20.95
C ASP A 308 22.80 5.83 20.78
N ASN A 309 23.09 4.64 20.28
CA ASN A 309 24.45 4.25 19.95
C ASN A 309 24.80 4.69 18.53
N MET A 310 25.44 5.83 18.41
CA MET A 310 25.79 6.44 17.11
C MET A 310 26.73 5.56 16.24
N ARG A 311 27.47 4.63 16.86
CA ARG A 311 28.30 3.69 16.09
C ARG A 311 27.44 2.63 15.41
N LEU A 312 26.37 2.16 16.07
CA LEU A 312 25.40 1.24 15.47
C LEU A 312 24.57 1.95 14.41
N GLU A 313 24.06 3.15 14.69
CA GLU A 313 23.33 3.96 13.70
C GLU A 313 24.19 4.26 12.46
N HIS A 314 25.49 4.53 12.65
CA HIS A 314 26.39 4.73 11.53
C HIS A 314 26.64 3.43 10.74
N GLN A 315 26.77 2.29 11.41
CA GLN A 315 26.86 0.98 10.75
C GLN A 315 25.58 0.63 10.01
N GLU A 316 24.42 0.82 10.63
CA GLU A 316 23.11 0.61 9.97
C GLU A 316 22.94 1.55 8.78
N LYS A 317 23.40 2.80 8.88
CA LYS A 317 23.39 3.74 7.77
C LYS A 317 24.32 3.31 6.64
N LEU A 318 25.53 2.83 6.93
CA LEU A 318 26.45 2.30 5.92
C LEU A 318 25.90 1.05 5.22
N ILE A 319 25.24 0.16 5.97
CA ILE A 319 24.56 -1.02 5.41
C ILE A 319 23.41 -0.56 4.52
N LYS A 320 22.59 0.37 5.00
CA LYS A 320 21.46 0.92 4.25
C LYS A 320 21.90 1.73 3.02
N ASP A 321 23.02 2.45 3.11
CA ASP A 321 23.60 3.17 1.98
C ASP A 321 24.20 2.18 0.95
N ALA A 322 24.83 1.08 1.40
CA ALA A 322 25.30 0.00 0.53
C ALA A 322 24.14 -0.76 -0.12
N GLU A 323 23.06 -1.03 0.61
CA GLU A 323 21.83 -1.62 0.08
C GLU A 323 21.15 -0.68 -0.94
N ASN A 324 21.12 0.62 -0.65
CA ASN A 324 20.59 1.64 -1.56
C ASN A 324 21.48 1.78 -2.82
N GLU A 325 22.79 1.66 -2.70
CA GLU A 325 23.72 1.71 -3.83
C GLU A 325 23.61 0.45 -4.70
N ALA A 326 23.46 -0.72 -4.07
CA ALA A 326 23.15 -1.97 -4.77
C ALA A 326 21.74 -1.95 -5.41
N ALA A 327 20.77 -1.31 -4.79
CA ALA A 327 19.45 -1.09 -5.38
C ALA A 327 19.51 -0.12 -6.56
N ARG A 328 20.34 0.95 -6.47
CA ARG A 328 20.59 1.87 -7.59
C ARG A 328 21.29 1.21 -8.77
N GLN A 329 22.29 0.36 -8.50
CA GLN A 329 22.95 -0.41 -9.55
C GLN A 329 21.99 -1.37 -10.24
N ARG A 330 21.16 -2.09 -9.47
CA ARG A 330 20.10 -2.94 -10.05
C ARG A 330 19.06 -2.14 -10.84
N GLN A 331 18.73 -0.92 -10.41
CA GLN A 331 17.83 -0.04 -11.17
C GLN A 331 18.48 0.48 -12.46
N GLN A 332 19.76 0.82 -12.45
CA GLN A 332 20.49 1.22 -13.65
C GLN A 332 20.66 0.04 -14.62
N GLU A 333 21.02 -1.13 -14.12
CA GLU A 333 21.08 -2.36 -14.92
C GLU A 333 19.69 -2.70 -15.50
N ALA A 334 18.62 -2.54 -14.72
CA ALA A 334 17.25 -2.73 -15.19
C ALA A 334 16.78 -1.66 -16.18
N GLU A 335 17.26 -0.41 -16.10
CA GLU A 335 17.03 0.63 -17.11
C GLU A 335 17.83 0.39 -18.39
N GLU A 336 19.08 -0.05 -18.28
CA GLU A 336 19.90 -0.46 -19.42
C GLU A 336 19.34 -1.73 -20.09
N GLU A 337 18.89 -2.71 -19.31
CA GLU A 337 18.15 -3.87 -19.83
C GLU A 337 16.81 -3.46 -20.47
N LYS A 338 16.11 -2.49 -19.90
CA LYS A 338 14.89 -1.91 -20.50
C LYS A 338 15.18 -1.27 -21.86
N LEU A 339 16.25 -0.52 -21.96
CA LEU A 339 16.64 0.13 -23.22
C LEU A 339 17.08 -0.90 -24.26
N ALA A 340 17.89 -1.86 -23.86
CA ALA A 340 18.36 -2.95 -24.72
C ALA A 340 17.20 -3.89 -25.14
N ALA A 341 16.26 -4.20 -24.24
CA ALA A 341 15.08 -4.97 -24.57
C ALA A 341 14.12 -4.21 -25.49
N LYS A 342 13.98 -2.89 -25.32
CA LYS A 342 13.17 -2.04 -26.20
C LYS A 342 13.79 -1.92 -27.61
N GLU A 343 15.11 -1.83 -27.71
CA GLU A 343 15.84 -1.85 -28.99
C GLU A 343 15.77 -3.23 -29.66
N ALA A 344 15.95 -4.32 -28.91
CA ALA A 344 15.84 -5.70 -29.43
C ALA A 344 14.39 -6.08 -29.78
N ALA A 345 13.39 -5.53 -29.09
CA ALA A 345 11.98 -5.73 -29.42
C ALA A 345 11.57 -4.95 -30.67
N ALA A 346 12.16 -3.77 -30.91
CA ALA A 346 11.90 -2.96 -32.12
C ALA A 346 12.46 -3.61 -33.41
N GLU A 347 13.46 -4.52 -33.30
CA GLU A 347 14.01 -5.27 -34.43
C GLU A 347 13.21 -6.52 -34.83
N LYS A 348 12.31 -7.01 -33.98
CA LYS A 348 11.46 -8.18 -34.27
C LYS A 348 10.06 -7.74 -34.68
N PRO A 349 9.43 -8.40 -35.68
CA PRO A 349 8.02 -8.14 -35.97
C PRO A 349 7.17 -8.42 -34.74
N ALA A 350 6.22 -7.53 -34.43
CA ALA A 350 5.31 -7.69 -33.31
C ALA A 350 4.53 -9.02 -33.44
N LYS A 351 4.44 -9.78 -32.33
CA LYS A 351 3.54 -10.92 -32.24
C LYS A 351 2.10 -10.46 -32.43
N GLU A 352 1.25 -11.34 -32.94
CA GLU A 352 -0.19 -11.03 -33.04
C GLU A 352 -0.81 -10.97 -31.64
N VAL A 353 -0.44 -11.90 -30.75
CA VAL A 353 -0.92 -12.00 -29.36
C VAL A 353 0.24 -12.14 -28.40
N GLY A 354 0.18 -11.47 -27.27
CA GLY A 354 1.09 -11.62 -26.14
C GLY A 354 0.33 -11.75 -24.81
N PHE A 355 1.00 -12.26 -23.79
CA PHE A 355 0.40 -12.56 -22.48
C PHE A 355 1.20 -11.95 -21.35
N ILE A 356 0.48 -11.33 -20.41
CA ILE A 356 1.00 -10.84 -19.14
C ILE A 356 0.21 -11.51 -18.02
N ALA A 357 0.88 -12.12 -17.06
CA ALA A 357 0.23 -12.66 -15.87
C ALA A 357 0.87 -12.12 -14.59
N VAL A 358 0.07 -11.98 -13.54
CA VAL A 358 0.56 -11.73 -12.20
C VAL A 358 0.74 -13.08 -11.52
N SER A 359 1.90 -13.33 -10.93
CA SER A 359 2.20 -14.58 -10.25
C SER A 359 3.15 -14.36 -9.08
N VAL A 360 3.15 -15.28 -8.13
CA VAL A 360 4.06 -15.35 -6.99
C VAL A 360 4.49 -16.80 -6.79
N GLY A 361 5.77 -16.99 -6.49
CA GLY A 361 6.36 -18.32 -6.35
C GLY A 361 7.08 -18.80 -7.62
N GLU A 362 8.22 -19.44 -7.41
CA GLU A 362 9.11 -19.86 -8.49
C GLU A 362 8.46 -20.91 -9.38
N GLY A 363 7.81 -21.92 -8.78
CA GLY A 363 7.15 -22.98 -9.51
C GLY A 363 5.98 -22.50 -10.36
N LEU A 364 5.09 -21.65 -9.80
CA LEU A 364 3.98 -21.06 -10.55
C LEU A 364 4.49 -20.17 -11.70
N THR A 365 5.57 -19.41 -11.45
CA THR A 365 6.23 -18.61 -12.48
C THR A 365 6.71 -19.47 -13.65
N ASP A 366 7.31 -20.64 -13.38
CA ASP A 366 7.80 -21.55 -14.41
C ASP A 366 6.65 -22.24 -15.17
N ILE A 367 5.54 -22.54 -14.50
CA ILE A 367 4.34 -23.07 -15.16
C ILE A 367 3.77 -22.04 -16.15
N PHE A 368 3.59 -20.78 -15.74
CA PHE A 368 3.10 -19.72 -16.64
C PHE A 368 4.03 -19.49 -17.83
N LYS A 369 5.36 -19.52 -17.63
CA LYS A 369 6.33 -19.44 -18.73
C LYS A 369 6.19 -20.62 -19.68
N GLY A 370 6.01 -21.83 -19.14
CA GLY A 370 5.78 -23.05 -19.90
C GLY A 370 4.51 -22.98 -20.78
N LEU A 371 3.47 -22.30 -20.30
CA LEU A 371 2.22 -22.03 -21.03
C LEU A 371 2.34 -20.88 -22.04
N GLY A 372 3.50 -20.19 -22.12
CA GLY A 372 3.76 -19.17 -23.14
C GLY A 372 3.48 -17.73 -22.70
N VAL A 373 3.39 -17.45 -21.41
CA VAL A 373 3.30 -16.08 -20.89
C VAL A 373 4.59 -15.31 -21.20
N ASP A 374 4.46 -14.17 -21.86
CA ASP A 374 5.59 -13.34 -22.32
C ASP A 374 6.23 -12.53 -21.19
N TYR A 375 5.42 -12.06 -20.24
CA TYR A 375 5.88 -11.27 -19.12
C TYR A 375 5.11 -11.59 -17.85
N LEU A 376 5.85 -11.81 -16.76
CA LEU A 376 5.29 -12.06 -15.44
C LEU A 376 5.56 -10.86 -14.54
N ILE A 377 4.51 -10.38 -13.92
CA ILE A 377 4.59 -9.36 -12.87
C ILE A 377 4.63 -10.09 -11.54
N GLU A 378 5.72 -9.91 -10.80
CA GLU A 378 5.79 -10.44 -9.45
C GLU A 378 4.86 -9.64 -8.55
N GLY A 379 3.93 -10.32 -7.93
CA GLY A 379 2.94 -9.71 -7.04
C GLY A 379 2.03 -10.76 -6.42
N GLY A 380 1.44 -10.41 -5.31
CA GLY A 380 0.57 -11.31 -4.55
C GLY A 380 -0.15 -10.56 -3.44
N GLN A 381 -0.63 -11.28 -2.44
CA GLN A 381 -1.48 -10.76 -1.38
C GLN A 381 -0.83 -9.66 -0.52
N THR A 382 0.49 -9.63 -0.41
CA THR A 382 1.23 -8.66 0.42
C THR A 382 1.73 -7.45 -0.35
N MET A 383 1.78 -7.51 -1.69
CA MET A 383 2.24 -6.42 -2.54
C MET A 383 1.51 -6.42 -3.88
N ASN A 384 0.44 -5.63 -3.96
CA ASN A 384 -0.29 -5.46 -5.21
C ASN A 384 0.52 -4.62 -6.20
N PRO A 385 0.73 -5.10 -7.44
CA PRO A 385 1.34 -4.31 -8.49
C PRO A 385 0.57 -3.01 -8.72
N SER A 386 1.30 -1.94 -9.04
CA SER A 386 0.70 -0.65 -9.39
C SER A 386 0.22 -0.65 -10.85
N THR A 387 -0.61 0.32 -11.19
CA THR A 387 -0.96 0.60 -12.59
C THR A 387 0.29 0.87 -13.45
N GLU A 388 1.34 1.48 -12.86
CA GLU A 388 2.62 1.71 -13.54
C GLU A 388 3.36 0.39 -13.83
N ASP A 389 3.32 -0.58 -12.91
CA ASP A 389 3.91 -1.91 -13.12
C ASP A 389 3.23 -2.63 -14.29
N MET A 390 1.89 -2.51 -14.40
CA MET A 390 1.13 -3.02 -15.55
C MET A 390 1.50 -2.33 -16.86
N LEU A 391 1.60 -0.99 -16.87
CA LEU A 391 2.02 -0.23 -18.05
C LEU A 391 3.44 -0.60 -18.50
N ASN A 392 4.36 -0.76 -17.56
CA ASN A 392 5.71 -1.21 -17.84
C ASN A 392 5.75 -2.62 -18.44
N ALA A 393 4.89 -3.54 -17.98
CA ALA A 393 4.75 -4.87 -18.55
C ALA A 393 4.20 -4.83 -19.98
N ILE A 394 3.17 -4.02 -20.23
CA ILE A 394 2.57 -3.80 -21.56
C ILE A 394 3.63 -3.26 -22.55
N GLU A 395 4.48 -2.33 -22.13
CA GLU A 395 5.57 -1.80 -22.98
C GLU A 395 6.59 -2.86 -23.35
N ARG A 396 6.89 -3.81 -22.46
CA ARG A 396 7.90 -4.86 -22.67
C ARG A 396 7.42 -5.98 -23.60
N VAL A 397 6.12 -6.20 -23.70
CA VAL A 397 5.55 -7.24 -24.56
C VAL A 397 5.34 -6.66 -25.97
N ASN A 398 6.15 -7.12 -26.94
CA ASN A 398 6.05 -6.70 -28.34
C ASN A 398 4.94 -7.50 -29.07
N ALA A 399 3.70 -7.16 -28.77
CA ALA A 399 2.52 -7.75 -29.39
C ALA A 399 1.48 -6.67 -29.71
N LYS A 400 0.62 -6.94 -30.71
CA LYS A 400 -0.48 -6.03 -31.08
C LYS A 400 -1.65 -6.12 -30.11
N ASN A 401 -1.95 -7.35 -29.68
CA ASN A 401 -3.01 -7.67 -28.73
C ASN A 401 -2.35 -8.30 -27.50
N ILE A 402 -2.70 -7.85 -26.30
CA ILE A 402 -2.11 -8.35 -25.06
C ILE A 402 -3.24 -8.78 -24.13
N PHE A 403 -3.23 -10.05 -23.73
CA PHE A 403 -4.07 -10.55 -22.66
C PHE A 403 -3.37 -10.34 -21.32
N ILE A 404 -4.08 -9.80 -20.35
CA ILE A 404 -3.59 -9.63 -18.98
C ILE A 404 -4.42 -10.50 -18.05
N LEU A 405 -3.74 -11.34 -17.27
CA LEU A 405 -4.29 -12.23 -16.25
C LEU A 405 -3.89 -11.69 -14.87
N PRO A 406 -4.75 -10.94 -14.19
CA PRO A 406 -4.44 -10.33 -12.89
C PRO A 406 -4.27 -11.36 -11.76
N ASN A 407 -4.97 -12.48 -11.81
CA ASN A 407 -4.90 -13.61 -10.86
C ASN A 407 -5.16 -13.22 -9.39
N ASN A 408 -5.72 -12.05 -9.17
CA ASN A 408 -6.10 -11.52 -7.87
C ASN A 408 -7.18 -10.44 -8.05
N LYS A 409 -8.28 -10.56 -7.31
CA LYS A 409 -9.39 -9.59 -7.38
C LYS A 409 -9.00 -8.15 -7.04
N ASN A 410 -7.94 -7.94 -6.24
CA ASN A 410 -7.44 -6.62 -5.88
C ASN A 410 -6.62 -5.95 -6.99
N ILE A 411 -6.21 -6.72 -8.01
CA ILE A 411 -5.35 -6.26 -9.10
C ILE A 411 -6.15 -5.94 -10.37
N ILE A 412 -7.35 -6.51 -10.51
CA ILE A 412 -8.18 -6.35 -11.71
C ILE A 412 -8.38 -4.88 -12.07
N LEU A 413 -8.74 -4.03 -11.10
CA LEU A 413 -8.95 -2.61 -11.34
C LEU A 413 -7.69 -1.88 -11.82
N ALA A 414 -6.51 -2.26 -11.31
CA ALA A 414 -5.24 -1.67 -11.75
C ALA A 414 -4.91 -2.10 -13.20
N ALA A 415 -5.20 -3.34 -13.57
CA ALA A 415 -5.04 -3.84 -14.94
C ALA A 415 -6.02 -3.16 -15.93
N GLU A 416 -7.29 -2.99 -15.54
CA GLU A 416 -8.28 -2.24 -16.33
C GLU A 416 -7.89 -0.77 -16.52
N GLN A 417 -7.36 -0.15 -15.48
CA GLN A 417 -6.86 1.23 -15.55
C GLN A 417 -5.64 1.34 -16.48
N ALA A 418 -4.73 0.37 -16.47
CA ALA A 418 -3.60 0.31 -17.41
C ALA A 418 -4.08 0.11 -18.85
N ARG A 419 -5.10 -0.73 -19.08
CA ARG A 419 -5.77 -0.87 -20.37
C ARG A 419 -6.27 0.48 -20.88
N ASP A 420 -7.00 1.22 -20.05
CA ASP A 420 -7.61 2.50 -20.42
C ASP A 420 -6.58 3.62 -20.68
N LEU A 421 -5.35 3.46 -20.22
CA LEU A 421 -4.23 4.37 -20.46
C LEU A 421 -3.37 3.99 -21.66
N THR A 422 -3.58 2.79 -22.25
CA THR A 422 -2.82 2.30 -23.39
C THR A 422 -3.56 2.60 -24.68
N GLU A 423 -2.92 3.35 -25.61
CA GLU A 423 -3.56 3.79 -26.86
C GLU A 423 -3.04 3.03 -28.10
N ASP A 424 -1.84 2.45 -28.04
CA ASP A 424 -1.11 1.88 -29.18
C ASP A 424 -1.27 0.37 -29.36
N LYS A 425 -1.86 -0.33 -28.38
CA LYS A 425 -2.09 -1.77 -28.36
C LYS A 425 -3.51 -2.10 -27.90
N LYS A 426 -4.07 -3.21 -28.39
CA LYS A 426 -5.34 -3.73 -27.85
C LYS A 426 -5.04 -4.54 -26.59
N ILE A 427 -5.51 -4.04 -25.45
CA ILE A 427 -5.35 -4.71 -24.16
C ILE A 427 -6.66 -5.39 -23.78
N ILE A 428 -6.60 -6.67 -23.45
CA ILE A 428 -7.72 -7.50 -23.01
C ILE A 428 -7.42 -7.98 -21.58
N VAL A 429 -8.19 -7.51 -20.62
CA VAL A 429 -8.08 -7.96 -19.23
C VAL A 429 -9.06 -9.11 -19.02
N LEU A 430 -8.53 -10.31 -18.76
CA LEU A 430 -9.31 -11.45 -18.30
C LEU A 430 -9.40 -11.37 -16.77
N PRO A 431 -10.58 -11.13 -16.18
CA PRO A 431 -10.70 -10.82 -14.76
C PRO A 431 -10.54 -12.08 -13.86
N THR A 432 -9.44 -12.79 -14.04
CA THR A 432 -9.04 -13.92 -13.21
C THR A 432 -8.78 -13.47 -11.78
N LYS A 433 -9.35 -14.15 -10.80
CA LYS A 433 -9.30 -13.78 -9.37
C LYS A 433 -8.27 -14.57 -8.60
N THR A 434 -7.83 -15.69 -9.16
CA THR A 434 -6.91 -16.64 -8.54
C THR A 434 -5.88 -17.12 -9.57
N ILE A 435 -4.74 -17.60 -9.09
CA ILE A 435 -3.70 -18.18 -9.96
C ILE A 435 -4.20 -19.40 -10.72
N PRO A 436 -4.91 -20.36 -10.10
CA PRO A 436 -5.52 -21.47 -10.83
C PRO A 436 -6.39 -21.00 -12.00
N GLN A 437 -7.29 -20.01 -11.80
CA GLN A 437 -8.08 -19.45 -12.89
C GLN A 437 -7.22 -18.90 -14.04
N GLY A 438 -6.08 -18.28 -13.70
CA GLY A 438 -5.14 -17.79 -14.72
C GLY A 438 -4.46 -18.90 -15.49
N LEU A 439 -4.14 -20.01 -14.84
CA LEU A 439 -3.56 -21.19 -15.49
C LEU A 439 -4.57 -21.83 -16.44
N SER A 440 -5.81 -22.07 -15.99
CA SER A 440 -6.87 -22.62 -16.83
C SER A 440 -7.22 -21.69 -18.00
N ALA A 441 -7.22 -20.38 -17.79
CA ALA A 441 -7.36 -19.41 -18.88
C ALA A 441 -6.27 -19.58 -19.96
N MET A 442 -5.01 -19.77 -19.55
CA MET A 442 -3.89 -19.99 -20.49
C MET A 442 -4.02 -21.31 -21.24
N ILE A 443 -4.53 -22.36 -20.59
CA ILE A 443 -4.79 -23.67 -21.22
C ILE A 443 -5.90 -23.54 -22.27
N GLY A 444 -6.91 -22.70 -22.02
CA GLY A 444 -8.00 -22.44 -22.95
C GLY A 444 -7.61 -21.63 -24.21
N TYR A 445 -6.37 -21.10 -24.28
CA TYR A 445 -5.90 -20.34 -25.44
C TYR A 445 -5.67 -21.24 -26.66
N MET A 446 -6.28 -20.89 -27.80
CA MET A 446 -6.14 -21.58 -29.08
C MET A 446 -5.38 -20.70 -30.09
N PRO A 447 -4.11 -21.04 -30.45
CA PRO A 447 -3.30 -20.20 -31.34
C PRO A 447 -3.91 -19.97 -32.73
N GLU A 448 -4.76 -20.86 -33.18
CA GLU A 448 -5.43 -20.82 -34.52
C GLU A 448 -6.67 -19.93 -34.51
N ALA A 449 -7.25 -19.61 -33.34
CA ALA A 449 -8.46 -18.82 -33.19
C ALA A 449 -8.14 -17.31 -33.22
N GLY A 450 -9.15 -16.52 -33.57
CA GLY A 450 -9.05 -15.06 -33.53
C GLY A 450 -8.95 -14.52 -32.09
N VAL A 451 -8.57 -13.25 -31.96
CA VAL A 451 -8.39 -12.61 -30.63
C VAL A 451 -9.70 -12.59 -29.83
N ASP A 452 -10.81 -12.24 -30.47
CA ASP A 452 -12.12 -12.15 -29.80
C ASP A 452 -12.64 -13.55 -29.42
N GLU A 453 -12.43 -14.54 -30.27
CA GLU A 453 -12.75 -15.95 -29.98
C GLU A 453 -11.88 -16.51 -28.85
N ASN A 454 -10.61 -16.15 -28.80
CA ASN A 454 -9.73 -16.52 -27.70
C ASN A 454 -10.13 -15.84 -26.38
N GLU A 455 -10.62 -14.61 -26.42
CA GLU A 455 -11.17 -13.98 -25.21
C GLU A 455 -12.34 -14.78 -24.63
N GLU A 456 -13.23 -15.32 -25.47
CA GLU A 456 -14.34 -16.19 -25.04
C GLU A 456 -13.81 -17.55 -24.56
N ASN A 457 -12.99 -18.25 -25.36
CA ASN A 457 -12.44 -19.55 -24.99
C ASN A 457 -11.67 -19.53 -23.64
N MET A 458 -10.85 -18.50 -23.46
CA MET A 458 -10.08 -18.35 -22.22
C MET A 458 -11.00 -18.01 -21.02
N LYS A 459 -12.09 -17.26 -21.23
CA LYS A 459 -13.09 -17.00 -20.18
C LYS A 459 -13.84 -18.26 -19.80
N ASP A 460 -14.28 -19.02 -20.77
CA ASP A 460 -15.01 -20.27 -20.54
C ASP A 460 -14.11 -21.28 -19.79
N ALA A 461 -12.81 -21.36 -20.14
CA ALA A 461 -11.89 -22.28 -19.51
C ALA A 461 -11.69 -22.05 -18.00
N TYR A 462 -11.86 -20.84 -17.47
CA TYR A 462 -11.69 -20.60 -16.03
C TYR A 462 -13.00 -20.29 -15.27
N GLN A 463 -14.12 -20.15 -15.99
CA GLN A 463 -15.38 -19.71 -15.37
C GLN A 463 -15.93 -20.70 -14.36
N ASP A 464 -15.75 -21.99 -14.65
CA ASP A 464 -16.27 -23.11 -13.83
C ASP A 464 -15.22 -23.70 -12.88
N ILE A 465 -14.01 -23.10 -12.83
CA ILE A 465 -12.95 -23.51 -11.92
C ILE A 465 -13.26 -23.03 -10.49
N ALA A 466 -13.50 -23.99 -9.59
CA ALA A 466 -13.55 -23.69 -8.17
C ALA A 466 -12.12 -23.53 -7.62
N SER A 467 -11.83 -22.41 -6.96
CA SER A 467 -10.49 -22.10 -6.44
C SER A 467 -10.46 -22.11 -4.92
N GLY A 468 -9.43 -22.73 -4.35
CA GLY A 468 -9.17 -22.78 -2.92
C GLY A 468 -7.76 -22.32 -2.56
N GLN A 469 -7.62 -21.77 -1.36
CA GLN A 469 -6.36 -21.35 -0.79
C GLN A 469 -6.29 -21.76 0.68
N VAL A 470 -5.17 -22.34 1.10
CA VAL A 470 -4.95 -22.75 2.48
C VAL A 470 -3.81 -21.93 3.06
N THR A 471 -4.09 -21.21 4.16
CA THR A 471 -3.14 -20.31 4.81
C THR A 471 -3.33 -20.35 6.34
N TYR A 472 -2.66 -19.46 7.06
CA TYR A 472 -2.78 -19.35 8.51
C TYR A 472 -3.30 -17.98 8.94
N ALA A 473 -3.99 -17.93 10.08
CA ALA A 473 -4.45 -16.70 10.69
C ALA A 473 -3.31 -15.97 11.41
N VAL A 474 -3.15 -14.68 11.14
CA VAL A 474 -2.13 -13.81 11.77
C VAL A 474 -2.64 -13.09 13.02
N ARG A 475 -3.93 -13.19 13.34
CA ARG A 475 -4.57 -12.57 14.51
C ARG A 475 -5.86 -13.29 14.88
N ASP A 476 -6.33 -13.06 16.11
CA ASP A 476 -7.66 -13.49 16.53
C ASP A 476 -8.72 -12.62 15.85
N THR A 477 -9.76 -13.24 15.33
CA THR A 477 -10.89 -12.55 14.67
C THR A 477 -12.14 -13.43 14.68
N VAL A 478 -13.30 -12.84 14.35
CA VAL A 478 -14.53 -13.58 14.07
C VAL A 478 -15.03 -13.15 12.70
N ILE A 479 -15.17 -14.09 11.77
CA ILE A 479 -15.63 -13.84 10.40
C ILE A 479 -16.68 -14.88 10.06
N ASP A 480 -17.83 -14.45 9.54
CA ASP A 480 -18.97 -15.30 9.17
C ASP A 480 -19.42 -16.25 10.31
N GLY A 481 -19.34 -15.76 11.55
CA GLY A 481 -19.68 -16.52 12.76
C GLY A 481 -18.66 -17.59 13.17
N LYS A 482 -17.50 -17.69 12.51
CA LYS A 482 -16.40 -18.59 12.86
C LYS A 482 -15.38 -17.84 13.73
N GLU A 483 -15.08 -18.40 14.90
CA GLU A 483 -13.98 -17.94 15.76
C GLU A 483 -12.65 -18.44 15.17
N ILE A 484 -11.72 -17.52 14.92
CA ILE A 484 -10.42 -17.80 14.31
C ILE A 484 -9.36 -17.26 15.26
N HIS A 485 -8.43 -18.10 15.66
CA HIS A 485 -7.33 -17.72 16.54
C HIS A 485 -6.03 -17.60 15.77
N ASN A 486 -5.12 -16.76 16.27
CA ASN A 486 -3.80 -16.61 15.70
C ASN A 486 -3.08 -17.97 15.58
N GLY A 487 -2.64 -18.30 14.36
CA GLY A 487 -2.01 -19.57 14.03
C GLY A 487 -2.98 -20.70 13.60
N ASP A 488 -4.29 -20.47 13.61
CA ASP A 488 -5.24 -21.43 13.03
C ASP A 488 -5.04 -21.53 11.51
N ILE A 489 -5.24 -22.71 10.96
CA ILE A 489 -5.22 -22.94 9.51
C ILE A 489 -6.58 -22.55 8.94
N MET A 490 -6.58 -21.81 7.86
CA MET A 490 -7.79 -21.36 7.18
C MET A 490 -7.83 -21.89 5.75
N GLY A 491 -8.95 -22.48 5.38
CA GLY A 491 -9.32 -22.82 4.00
C GLY A 491 -10.27 -21.74 3.46
N ILE A 492 -9.86 -21.08 2.37
CA ILE A 492 -10.57 -19.98 1.73
C ILE A 492 -10.96 -20.43 0.32
N ASN A 493 -12.23 -20.34 -0.04
CA ASN A 493 -12.74 -20.57 -1.38
C ASN A 493 -13.25 -19.25 -2.01
N ASP A 494 -13.95 -19.34 -3.12
CA ASP A 494 -14.50 -18.18 -3.83
C ASP A 494 -15.55 -17.40 -3.01
N ASP A 495 -16.23 -18.07 -2.09
CA ASP A 495 -17.27 -17.49 -1.23
C ASP A 495 -16.72 -16.89 0.09
N GLY A 496 -15.51 -17.28 0.51
CA GLY A 496 -14.88 -16.78 1.73
C GLY A 496 -14.20 -17.87 2.55
N ILE A 497 -14.16 -17.71 3.89
CA ILE A 497 -13.53 -18.70 4.78
C ILE A 497 -14.45 -19.91 4.95
N ALA A 498 -14.13 -20.99 4.23
CA ALA A 498 -14.89 -22.23 4.21
C ALA A 498 -14.52 -23.17 5.38
N ALA A 499 -13.23 -23.30 5.71
CA ALA A 499 -12.73 -24.19 6.75
C ALA A 499 -11.79 -23.46 7.73
N VAL A 500 -11.82 -23.84 9.01
CA VAL A 500 -10.91 -23.34 10.06
C VAL A 500 -10.54 -24.51 10.97
N GLY A 501 -9.25 -24.75 11.13
CA GLY A 501 -8.76 -25.87 11.95
C GLY A 501 -7.33 -25.65 12.44
N LYS A 502 -6.77 -26.68 13.08
CA LYS A 502 -5.38 -26.66 13.57
C LYS A 502 -4.46 -27.62 12.81
N ASP A 503 -5.05 -28.54 12.10
CA ASP A 503 -4.35 -29.52 11.28
C ASP A 503 -4.47 -29.15 9.80
N LEU A 504 -3.34 -29.13 9.10
CA LEU A 504 -3.26 -28.65 7.71
C LEU A 504 -4.02 -29.61 6.77
N THR A 505 -3.84 -30.92 6.94
CA THR A 505 -4.47 -31.93 6.11
C THR A 505 -5.99 -31.96 6.31
N GLU A 506 -6.44 -32.00 7.59
CA GLU A 506 -7.87 -32.01 7.91
C GLU A 506 -8.58 -30.76 7.38
N THR A 507 -7.98 -29.57 7.59
CA THR A 507 -8.56 -28.30 7.13
C THR A 507 -8.59 -28.21 5.60
N THR A 508 -7.57 -28.74 4.91
CA THR A 508 -7.55 -28.79 3.44
C THR A 508 -8.64 -29.73 2.91
N LEU A 509 -8.80 -30.89 3.52
CA LEU A 509 -9.86 -31.84 3.15
C LEU A 509 -11.28 -31.31 3.45
N GLU A 510 -11.45 -30.50 4.50
CA GLU A 510 -12.70 -29.80 4.79
C GLU A 510 -12.99 -28.74 3.71
N LEU A 511 -11.98 -27.93 3.35
CA LEU A 511 -12.11 -26.96 2.27
C LEU A 511 -12.53 -27.64 0.96
N LEU A 512 -11.83 -28.71 0.54
CA LEU A 512 -12.15 -29.44 -0.68
C LEU A 512 -13.58 -30.00 -0.68
N SER A 513 -14.10 -30.40 0.47
CA SER A 513 -15.49 -30.86 0.59
C SER A 513 -16.54 -29.77 0.34
N THR A 514 -16.14 -28.48 0.33
CA THR A 514 -17.00 -27.36 -0.04
C THR A 514 -16.84 -26.93 -1.50
N MET A 515 -15.84 -27.48 -2.20
CA MET A 515 -15.50 -27.12 -3.58
C MET A 515 -15.79 -28.24 -4.58
N ALA A 516 -15.53 -29.48 -4.20
CA ALA A 516 -15.76 -30.64 -5.06
C ALA A 516 -17.22 -31.13 -4.95
N ASP A 517 -17.78 -31.52 -6.08
CA ASP A 517 -19.11 -32.10 -6.25
C ASP A 517 -19.07 -33.41 -7.06
N GLU A 518 -20.24 -33.93 -7.47
CA GLU A 518 -20.36 -35.20 -8.20
C GLU A 518 -19.85 -35.12 -9.64
N ASP A 519 -19.67 -33.90 -10.18
CA ASP A 519 -19.22 -33.64 -11.55
C ASP A 519 -17.72 -33.29 -11.60
N SER A 520 -17.05 -33.20 -10.45
CA SER A 520 -15.62 -32.85 -10.38
C SER A 520 -14.73 -34.03 -10.79
N GLU A 521 -13.83 -33.79 -11.76
CA GLU A 521 -12.95 -34.82 -12.36
C GLU A 521 -11.47 -34.62 -11.98
N LEU A 522 -11.02 -33.37 -11.74
CA LEU A 522 -9.60 -33.04 -11.51
C LEU A 522 -9.43 -32.12 -10.30
N ILE A 523 -8.48 -32.44 -9.44
CA ILE A 523 -8.01 -31.60 -8.34
C ILE A 523 -6.53 -31.30 -8.56
N CYS A 524 -6.18 -30.02 -8.82
CA CYS A 524 -4.80 -29.59 -8.90
C CYS A 524 -4.36 -28.95 -7.58
N LEU A 525 -3.26 -29.44 -7.02
CA LEU A 525 -2.67 -28.98 -5.77
C LEU A 525 -1.33 -28.30 -6.06
N TYR A 526 -1.20 -27.01 -5.73
CA TYR A 526 0.04 -26.24 -5.85
C TYR A 526 0.58 -25.98 -4.45
N TYR A 527 1.66 -26.66 -4.02
CA TYR A 527 2.21 -26.50 -2.68
C TYR A 527 3.22 -25.34 -2.60
N GLY A 528 3.17 -24.63 -1.47
CA GLY A 528 3.96 -23.43 -1.20
C GLY A 528 5.38 -23.72 -0.72
N ALA A 529 6.15 -22.66 -0.49
CA ALA A 529 7.53 -22.73 -0.03
C ALA A 529 7.70 -23.36 1.36
N ASP A 530 6.67 -23.29 2.22
CA ASP A 530 6.68 -23.82 3.59
C ASP A 530 6.17 -25.27 3.69
N VAL A 531 5.90 -25.94 2.55
CA VAL A 531 5.43 -27.32 2.48
C VAL A 531 6.49 -28.20 1.79
N THR A 532 6.79 -29.34 2.37
CA THR A 532 7.69 -30.29 1.73
C THR A 532 6.95 -31.11 0.67
N LYS A 533 7.71 -31.66 -0.30
CA LYS A 533 7.11 -32.54 -1.30
C LYS A 533 6.46 -33.78 -0.66
N ASP A 534 7.11 -34.35 0.35
CA ASP A 534 6.60 -35.53 1.04
C ASP A 534 5.25 -35.26 1.75
N ASP A 535 5.09 -34.05 2.33
CA ASP A 535 3.82 -33.63 2.93
C ASP A 535 2.73 -33.40 1.86
N ALA A 536 3.11 -32.85 0.71
CA ALA A 536 2.19 -32.64 -0.41
C ALA A 536 1.74 -33.96 -1.03
N ASP A 537 2.66 -34.93 -1.20
CA ASP A 537 2.36 -36.26 -1.70
C ASP A 537 1.44 -37.01 -0.68
N ALA A 538 1.69 -36.89 0.63
CA ALA A 538 0.83 -37.50 1.65
C ALA A 538 -0.59 -36.89 1.67
N LEU A 539 -0.71 -35.57 1.40
CA LEU A 539 -2.02 -34.93 1.25
C LEU A 539 -2.72 -35.43 -0.01
N SER A 540 -2.00 -35.59 -1.12
CA SER A 540 -2.55 -36.16 -2.36
C SER A 540 -3.18 -37.52 -2.11
N ASP A 541 -2.45 -38.45 -1.44
CA ASP A 541 -2.97 -39.76 -1.08
C ASP A 541 -4.28 -39.65 -0.26
N ALA A 542 -4.34 -38.68 0.70
CA ALA A 542 -5.52 -38.47 1.51
C ALA A 542 -6.70 -37.85 0.72
N ILE A 543 -6.41 -37.07 -0.32
CA ILE A 543 -7.42 -36.49 -1.23
C ILE A 543 -7.97 -37.61 -2.12
N GLU A 544 -7.12 -38.46 -2.72
CA GLU A 544 -7.52 -39.62 -3.54
C GLU A 544 -8.40 -40.61 -2.76
N ASP A 545 -8.06 -40.87 -1.49
CA ASP A 545 -8.87 -41.72 -0.61
C ASP A 545 -10.29 -41.12 -0.35
N LYS A 546 -10.40 -39.80 -0.29
CA LYS A 546 -11.66 -39.09 0.01
C LYS A 546 -12.50 -38.78 -1.22
N PHE A 547 -11.83 -38.51 -2.36
CA PHE A 547 -12.43 -38.14 -3.65
C PHE A 547 -11.96 -39.15 -4.76
N PRO A 548 -12.35 -40.40 -4.70
CA PRO A 548 -11.81 -41.47 -5.56
C PRO A 548 -12.19 -41.32 -7.04
N GLU A 549 -13.14 -40.46 -7.38
CA GLU A 549 -13.54 -40.15 -8.76
C GLU A 549 -12.71 -39.03 -9.39
N CYS A 550 -11.94 -38.27 -8.56
CA CYS A 550 -11.10 -37.19 -9.05
C CYS A 550 -9.65 -37.67 -9.27
N GLU A 551 -9.04 -37.24 -10.37
CA GLU A 551 -7.58 -37.30 -10.56
C GLU A 551 -6.93 -36.18 -9.72
N VAL A 552 -5.79 -36.47 -9.06
CA VAL A 552 -5.08 -35.49 -8.25
C VAL A 552 -3.72 -35.17 -8.86
N GLU A 553 -3.50 -33.91 -9.21
CA GLU A 553 -2.20 -33.45 -9.69
C GLU A 553 -1.50 -32.61 -8.62
N VAL A 554 -0.24 -32.94 -8.31
CA VAL A 554 0.60 -32.21 -7.34
C VAL A 554 1.72 -31.46 -8.04
N ASN A 555 1.73 -30.16 -7.89
CA ASN A 555 2.69 -29.27 -8.53
C ASN A 555 3.41 -28.40 -7.48
N PHE A 556 4.72 -28.20 -7.64
CA PHE A 556 5.43 -27.20 -6.84
C PHE A 556 5.04 -25.79 -7.29
N GLY A 557 4.43 -25.01 -6.40
CA GLY A 557 4.10 -23.61 -6.66
C GLY A 557 5.16 -22.66 -6.13
N GLY A 558 5.74 -22.97 -4.95
CA GLY A 558 6.75 -22.14 -4.28
C GLY A 558 6.23 -20.80 -3.77
N GLN A 559 4.92 -20.62 -3.72
CA GLN A 559 4.29 -19.40 -3.20
C GLN A 559 4.52 -19.26 -1.69
N PRO A 560 4.79 -18.02 -1.19
CA PRO A 560 4.85 -17.73 0.24
C PRO A 560 3.43 -17.62 0.81
N ILE A 561 3.29 -17.72 2.14
CA ILE A 561 2.06 -17.47 2.91
C ILE A 561 1.00 -18.55 2.74
N TYR A 562 0.81 -19.08 1.53
CA TYR A 562 -0.15 -20.14 1.26
C TYR A 562 0.55 -21.49 1.27
N TYR A 563 0.08 -22.38 2.14
CA TYR A 563 0.51 -23.77 2.13
C TYR A 563 0.12 -24.47 0.83
N TYR A 564 -1.14 -24.23 0.42
CA TYR A 564 -1.67 -24.79 -0.82
C TYR A 564 -2.52 -23.77 -1.57
N MET A 565 -2.41 -23.77 -2.89
CA MET A 565 -3.41 -23.23 -3.81
C MET A 565 -4.01 -24.43 -4.54
N ILE A 566 -5.32 -24.41 -4.75
CA ILE A 566 -6.08 -25.57 -5.22
C ILE A 566 -7.03 -25.13 -6.32
N SER A 567 -7.16 -25.90 -7.37
CA SER A 567 -8.31 -25.87 -8.28
C SER A 567 -9.05 -27.20 -8.26
N VAL A 568 -10.36 -27.11 -8.46
CA VAL A 568 -11.26 -28.23 -8.69
C VAL A 568 -11.99 -27.97 -9.99
N GLU A 569 -11.91 -28.97 -10.90
CA GLU A 569 -12.47 -28.93 -12.25
C GLU A 569 -13.43 -30.07 -12.47
#